data_725a147722f59cc77f3b8807f1501226
#
_entry.id   725a147722f59cc77f3b8807f1501226
#
_cell.length_a   1.000
_cell.length_b   1.000
_cell.length_c   1.000
_cell.angle_alpha   90.00
_cell.angle_beta   90.00
_cell.angle_gamma   90.00
#
_symmetry.space_group_name_H-M   'P 1'
#
loop_
_entity.id
_entity.type
_entity.pdbx_description
1 polymer ?
#
loop_
_entity_poly.entity_id
_entity_poly.type
_entity_poly.pdbx_seq_one_letter_code
_entity_poly.pdbx_strand_id
1 'polypeptide(L)'
;MWRTLRLNRWKVLCLLLGGAGLILHMFPHDLEWLAFIRQDDPTAECAHLRAAARALSYWGDFAGFNTIIFVTLGFFAFIRRSPFFRRMTIAAVLGTLLTGSLANVLRVSTGRARPASHLNPGFHGPSLSAKKHSFPSAHTATAFGASIPVAVAFPPAGMPMLLVSSGVAWSRMQNNCHHPSDVVTSILLSTLFGVPLGLMVRRSRSGSRRPA
;
A
#
# COMPACT_ATOMS: atom_id res chain seq x y z
N MET A 1 18.17 -9.02 20.94
CA MET A 1 17.29 -8.21 20.09
C MET A 1 16.27 -9.03 19.29
N TRP A 2 16.48 -10.30 18.96
CA TRP A 2 15.60 -11.15 18.13
C TRP A 2 14.49 -11.90 18.90
N ARG A 3 14.52 -11.94 20.25
CA ARG A 3 13.56 -12.68 21.07
C ARG A 3 12.17 -12.05 21.21
N THR A 4 11.95 -10.82 20.75
CA THR A 4 10.73 -10.04 20.99
C THR A 4 9.77 -9.98 19.80
N LEU A 5 10.11 -10.48 18.64
CA LEU A 5 9.25 -10.63 17.47
C LEU A 5 8.74 -12.07 17.32
N ARG A 6 8.31 -12.72 18.41
CA ARG A 6 7.46 -13.91 18.27
C ARG A 6 6.08 -13.44 17.75
N LEU A 7 6.03 -13.03 16.48
CA LEU A 7 4.81 -13.17 15.72
C LEU A 7 4.48 -14.67 15.79
N ASN A 8 3.34 -14.99 16.40
CA ASN A 8 2.91 -16.37 16.47
C ASN A 8 2.84 -16.89 15.03
N ARG A 9 3.73 -17.82 14.66
CA ARG A 9 3.87 -18.36 13.29
C ARG A 9 2.52 -18.80 12.70
N TRP A 10 1.61 -19.29 13.58
CA TRP A 10 0.27 -19.67 13.19
C TRP A 10 -0.59 -18.46 12.76
N LYS A 11 -0.48 -17.33 13.44
CA LYS A 11 -1.19 -16.10 13.04
C LYS A 11 -0.70 -15.57 11.71
N VAL A 12 0.60 -15.64 11.46
CA VAL A 12 1.17 -15.26 10.15
C VAL A 12 0.70 -16.22 9.07
N LEU A 13 0.73 -17.52 9.33
CA LEU A 13 0.25 -18.53 8.38
C LEU A 13 -1.25 -18.36 8.08
N CYS A 14 -2.09 -18.14 9.08
CA CYS A 14 -3.51 -17.86 8.87
C CYS A 14 -3.74 -16.59 8.06
N LEU A 15 -2.95 -15.52 8.31
CA LEU A 15 -3.03 -14.29 7.51
C LEU A 15 -2.65 -14.53 6.04
N LEU A 16 -1.58 -15.30 5.81
CA LEU A 16 -1.13 -15.61 4.45
C LEU A 16 -2.12 -16.51 3.71
N LEU A 17 -2.61 -17.57 4.35
CA LEU A 17 -3.57 -18.49 3.74
C LEU A 17 -4.94 -17.81 3.53
N GLY A 18 -5.44 -17.08 4.52
CA GLY A 18 -6.68 -16.31 4.40
C GLY A 18 -6.57 -15.22 3.34
N GLY A 19 -5.44 -14.50 3.32
CA GLY A 19 -5.17 -13.50 2.28
C GLY A 19 -5.08 -14.09 0.87
N ALA A 20 -4.40 -15.21 0.71
CA ALA A 20 -4.32 -15.91 -0.57
C ALA A 20 -5.71 -16.41 -1.01
N GLY A 21 -6.49 -17.01 -0.10
CA GLY A 21 -7.87 -17.44 -0.37
C GLY A 21 -8.77 -16.28 -0.79
N LEU A 22 -8.67 -15.14 -0.10
CA LEU A 22 -9.40 -13.92 -0.46
C LEU A 22 -9.04 -13.46 -1.89
N ILE A 23 -7.75 -13.36 -2.21
CA ILE A 23 -7.29 -12.92 -3.54
C ILE A 23 -7.78 -13.88 -4.63
N LEU A 24 -7.68 -15.19 -4.41
CA LEU A 24 -8.16 -16.20 -5.34
C LEU A 24 -9.68 -16.10 -5.57
N HIS A 25 -10.44 -15.83 -4.51
CA HIS A 25 -11.88 -15.58 -4.61
C HIS A 25 -12.20 -14.29 -5.39
N MET A 26 -11.37 -13.25 -5.27
CA MET A 26 -11.60 -11.96 -5.93
C MET A 26 -11.38 -12.02 -7.45
N PHE A 27 -10.43 -12.81 -7.94
CA PHE A 27 -10.06 -12.82 -9.36
C PHE A 27 -11.24 -13.01 -10.34
N PRO A 28 -12.18 -13.95 -10.13
CA PRO A 28 -13.33 -14.12 -11.03
C PRO A 28 -14.28 -12.91 -11.04
N HIS A 29 -14.34 -12.17 -9.93
CA HIS A 29 -15.27 -11.05 -9.73
C HIS A 29 -14.64 -9.68 -10.00
N ASP A 30 -13.36 -9.62 -10.37
CA ASP A 30 -12.63 -8.36 -10.51
C ASP A 30 -13.25 -7.36 -11.49
N LEU A 31 -13.77 -7.82 -12.62
CA LEU A 31 -14.40 -6.95 -13.63
C LEU A 31 -15.74 -6.40 -13.15
N GLU A 32 -16.53 -7.24 -12.49
CA GLU A 32 -17.83 -6.87 -11.91
C GLU A 32 -17.65 -5.80 -10.82
N TRP A 33 -16.74 -6.06 -9.88
CA TRP A 33 -16.46 -5.12 -8.79
C TRP A 33 -15.80 -3.83 -9.29
N LEU A 34 -14.97 -3.93 -10.33
CA LEU A 34 -14.36 -2.74 -10.94
C LEU A 34 -15.44 -1.87 -11.61
N ALA A 35 -16.39 -2.47 -12.32
CA ALA A 35 -17.53 -1.75 -12.93
C ALA A 35 -18.38 -1.05 -11.87
N PHE A 36 -18.66 -1.73 -10.75
CA PHE A 36 -19.38 -1.15 -9.61
C PHE A 36 -18.64 0.05 -8.99
N ILE A 37 -17.32 -0.05 -8.82
CA ILE A 37 -16.48 1.03 -8.25
C ILE A 37 -16.42 2.23 -9.19
N ARG A 38 -16.34 2.00 -10.49
CA ARG A 38 -16.13 3.07 -11.47
C ARG A 38 -17.39 3.86 -11.77
N GLN A 39 -18.59 3.25 -11.66
CA GLN A 39 -19.86 3.89 -11.99
C GLN A 39 -19.72 4.74 -13.27
N ASP A 40 -19.52 4.09 -14.42
CA ASP A 40 -19.19 4.74 -15.70
C ASP A 40 -20.40 5.51 -16.31
N ASP A 41 -21.04 6.35 -15.50
CA ASP A 41 -22.10 7.26 -15.93
C ASP A 41 -21.47 8.57 -16.45
N PRO A 42 -21.91 9.11 -17.61
CA PRO A 42 -21.41 10.36 -18.17
C PRO A 42 -21.86 11.64 -17.43
N THR A 43 -22.54 11.53 -16.30
CA THR A 43 -23.03 12.65 -15.50
C THR A 43 -21.89 13.56 -15.00
N ALA A 44 -22.24 14.82 -14.67
CA ALA A 44 -21.31 15.81 -14.11
C ALA A 44 -20.69 15.32 -12.79
N GLU A 45 -21.43 14.59 -11.97
CA GLU A 45 -20.95 14.00 -10.72
C GLU A 45 -19.81 13.02 -10.94
N CYS A 46 -19.94 12.13 -11.93
CA CYS A 46 -18.87 11.22 -12.33
C CYS A 46 -17.65 11.96 -12.93
N ALA A 47 -17.82 13.14 -13.51
CA ALA A 47 -16.72 13.96 -13.97
C ALA A 47 -15.88 14.48 -12.82
N HIS A 48 -16.49 14.92 -11.72
CA HIS A 48 -15.78 15.33 -10.51
C HIS A 48 -15.02 14.17 -9.85
N LEU A 49 -15.65 12.99 -9.75
CA LEU A 49 -14.98 11.79 -9.23
C LEU A 49 -13.76 11.38 -10.06
N ARG A 50 -13.89 11.44 -11.39
CA ARG A 50 -12.75 11.17 -12.30
C ARG A 50 -11.63 12.20 -12.15
N ALA A 51 -11.96 13.48 -11.96
CA ALA A 51 -10.97 14.53 -11.71
C ALA A 51 -10.25 14.31 -10.37
N ALA A 52 -10.99 14.02 -9.30
CA ALA A 52 -10.43 13.69 -8.00
C ALA A 52 -9.53 12.44 -8.05
N ALA A 53 -9.96 11.39 -8.76
CA ALA A 53 -9.15 10.18 -8.94
C ALA A 53 -7.85 10.45 -9.70
N ARG A 54 -7.88 11.30 -10.75
CA ARG A 54 -6.65 11.70 -11.44
C ARG A 54 -5.70 12.46 -10.53
N ALA A 55 -6.21 13.41 -9.75
CA ALA A 55 -5.42 14.18 -8.79
C ALA A 55 -4.80 13.28 -7.71
N LEU A 56 -5.59 12.40 -7.09
CA LEU A 56 -5.09 11.45 -6.09
C LEU A 56 -4.08 10.46 -6.68
N SER A 57 -4.27 10.03 -7.92
CA SER A 57 -3.32 9.15 -8.61
C SER A 57 -1.99 9.84 -8.88
N TYR A 58 -2.02 11.13 -9.29
CA TYR A 58 -0.81 11.91 -9.55
C TYR A 58 -0.03 12.18 -8.25
N TRP A 59 -0.71 12.71 -7.23
CA TRP A 59 -0.08 12.99 -5.93
C TRP A 59 0.21 11.72 -5.12
N GLY A 60 -0.48 10.62 -5.40
CA GLY A 60 -0.26 9.31 -4.77
C GLY A 60 0.94 8.56 -5.32
N ASP A 61 1.65 9.11 -6.31
CA ASP A 61 2.89 8.53 -6.78
C ASP A 61 3.99 8.62 -5.71
N PHE A 62 5.05 7.82 -5.90
CA PHE A 62 6.19 7.78 -4.96
C PHE A 62 6.78 9.18 -4.72
N ALA A 63 6.91 10.00 -5.76
CA ALA A 63 7.45 11.35 -5.69
C ALA A 63 6.54 12.36 -4.95
N GLY A 64 5.23 12.10 -4.88
CA GLY A 64 4.26 12.97 -4.18
C GLY A 64 4.08 12.57 -2.71
N PHE A 65 3.08 11.75 -2.46
CA PHE A 65 2.62 11.41 -1.11
C PHE A 65 3.72 10.84 -0.19
N ASN A 66 4.52 9.89 -0.69
CA ASN A 66 5.57 9.28 0.12
C ASN A 66 6.67 10.28 0.47
N THR A 67 7.06 11.15 -0.46
CA THR A 67 8.05 12.21 -0.21
C THR A 67 7.57 13.17 0.87
N ILE A 68 6.30 13.60 0.83
CA ILE A 68 5.70 14.45 1.87
C ILE A 68 5.79 13.76 3.24
N ILE A 69 5.45 12.47 3.32
CA ILE A 69 5.57 11.70 4.57
C ILE A 69 7.01 11.69 5.08
N PHE A 70 7.96 11.35 4.22
CA PHE A 70 9.36 11.20 4.62
C PHE A 70 9.97 12.53 5.06
N VAL A 71 9.70 13.60 4.31
CA VAL A 71 10.16 14.95 4.66
C VAL A 71 9.52 15.43 5.97
N THR A 72 8.22 15.24 6.14
CA THR A 72 7.52 15.64 7.37
C THR A 72 8.03 14.88 8.59
N LEU A 73 8.13 13.55 8.52
CA LEU A 73 8.64 12.74 9.63
C LEU A 73 10.11 13.02 9.92
N GLY A 74 10.93 13.19 8.87
CA GLY A 74 12.34 13.56 8.98
C GLY A 74 12.54 14.95 9.60
N PHE A 75 11.73 15.92 9.21
CA PHE A 75 11.72 17.25 9.81
C PHE A 75 11.41 17.21 11.31
N PHE A 76 10.35 16.49 11.72
CA PHE A 76 10.06 16.30 13.13
C PHE A 76 11.16 15.53 13.87
N ALA A 77 11.80 14.56 13.23
CA ALA A 77 12.94 13.86 13.80
C ALA A 77 14.12 14.80 14.08
N PHE A 78 14.40 15.71 13.14
CA PHE A 78 15.46 16.71 13.24
C PHE A 78 15.16 17.77 14.31
N ILE A 79 14.02 18.46 14.20
CA ILE A 79 13.66 19.57 15.13
C ILE A 79 13.50 19.09 16.57
N ARG A 80 12.82 17.95 16.76
CA ARG A 80 12.60 17.39 18.11
C ARG A 80 13.78 16.57 18.63
N ARG A 81 14.83 16.38 17.82
CA ARG A 81 15.98 15.48 18.13
C ARG A 81 15.51 14.12 18.68
N SER A 82 14.39 13.62 18.17
CA SER A 82 13.68 12.49 18.71
C SER A 82 14.07 11.19 18.03
N PRO A 83 14.66 10.22 18.76
CA PRO A 83 14.93 8.89 18.26
C PRO A 83 13.67 8.15 17.78
N PHE A 84 12.51 8.45 18.37
CA PHE A 84 11.23 7.87 17.99
C PHE A 84 10.82 8.27 16.57
N PHE A 85 10.81 9.60 16.25
CA PHE A 85 10.50 10.06 14.90
C PHE A 85 11.51 9.58 13.88
N ARG A 86 12.80 9.55 14.20
CA ARG A 86 13.84 9.00 13.33
C ARG A 86 13.58 7.53 12.98
N ARG A 87 13.26 6.68 13.97
CA ARG A 87 12.92 5.27 13.75
C ARG A 87 11.63 5.11 12.94
N MET A 88 10.65 5.99 13.16
CA MET A 88 9.39 6.00 12.43
C MET A 88 9.60 6.38 10.96
N THR A 89 10.43 7.38 10.66
CA THR A 89 10.86 7.73 9.30
C THR A 89 11.52 6.54 8.61
N ILE A 90 12.49 5.92 9.27
CA ILE A 90 13.18 4.74 8.74
C ILE A 90 12.20 3.59 8.47
N ALA A 91 11.25 3.34 9.37
CA ALA A 91 10.25 2.29 9.19
C ALA A 91 9.32 2.58 8.00
N ALA A 92 8.90 3.84 7.81
CA ALA A 92 8.10 4.27 6.67
C ALA A 92 8.86 4.09 5.34
N VAL A 93 10.12 4.53 5.29
CA VAL A 93 11.00 4.37 4.11
C VAL A 93 11.21 2.89 3.79
N LEU A 94 11.60 2.08 4.78
CA LEU A 94 11.81 0.64 4.59
C LEU A 94 10.53 -0.07 4.15
N GLY A 95 9.38 0.25 4.77
CA GLY A 95 8.09 -0.30 4.38
C GLY A 95 7.76 -0.01 2.92
N THR A 96 7.93 1.24 2.49
CA THR A 96 7.74 1.66 1.10
C THR A 96 8.69 0.94 0.13
N LEU A 97 9.96 0.89 0.45
CA LEU A 97 10.97 0.25 -0.42
C LEU A 97 10.72 -1.25 -0.56
N LEU A 98 10.47 -1.95 0.56
CA LEU A 98 10.24 -3.39 0.54
C LEU A 98 8.97 -3.74 -0.26
N THR A 99 7.86 -3.05 0.01
CA THR A 99 6.58 -3.35 -0.65
C THR A 99 6.57 -2.89 -2.10
N GLY A 100 7.11 -1.71 -2.39
CA GLY A 100 7.21 -1.18 -3.75
C GLY A 100 8.13 -2.01 -4.65
N SER A 101 9.30 -2.42 -4.14
CA SER A 101 10.21 -3.29 -4.89
C SER A 101 9.60 -4.65 -5.16
N LEU A 102 8.98 -5.27 -4.14
CA LEU A 102 8.31 -6.55 -4.31
C LEU A 102 7.14 -6.45 -5.31
N ALA A 103 6.32 -5.39 -5.21
CA ALA A 103 5.25 -5.15 -6.17
C ALA A 103 5.79 -4.98 -7.60
N ASN A 104 6.92 -4.29 -7.78
CA ASN A 104 7.55 -4.14 -9.09
C ASN A 104 8.07 -5.47 -9.66
N VAL A 105 8.70 -6.31 -8.82
CA VAL A 105 9.14 -7.65 -9.23
C VAL A 105 7.95 -8.50 -9.64
N LEU A 106 6.92 -8.57 -8.80
CA LEU A 106 5.73 -9.39 -9.06
C LEU A 106 4.98 -8.94 -10.33
N ARG A 107 4.79 -7.64 -10.58
CA ARG A 107 4.08 -7.18 -11.77
C ARG A 107 4.82 -7.49 -13.07
N VAL A 108 6.15 -7.41 -13.06
CA VAL A 108 6.98 -7.81 -14.21
C VAL A 108 6.91 -9.32 -14.42
N SER A 109 6.97 -10.11 -13.36
CA SER A 109 6.98 -11.58 -13.43
C SER A 109 5.62 -12.16 -13.80
N THR A 110 4.52 -11.58 -13.32
CA THR A 110 3.17 -12.09 -13.56
C THR A 110 2.57 -11.63 -14.88
N GLY A 111 2.90 -10.41 -15.31
CA GLY A 111 2.42 -9.83 -16.56
C GLY A 111 0.90 -9.76 -16.65
N ARG A 112 0.19 -9.41 -15.58
CA ARG A 112 -1.27 -9.30 -15.60
C ARG A 112 -1.72 -8.12 -16.45
N ALA A 113 -2.67 -8.34 -17.38
CA ALA A 113 -3.27 -7.30 -18.20
C ALA A 113 -3.98 -6.25 -17.34
N ARG A 114 -3.77 -4.96 -17.63
CA ARG A 114 -4.53 -3.87 -17.00
C ARG A 114 -5.95 -3.82 -17.56
N PRO A 115 -6.96 -3.40 -16.78
CA PRO A 115 -8.32 -3.24 -17.29
C PRO A 115 -8.40 -2.34 -18.53
N ALA A 116 -7.65 -1.21 -18.55
CA ALA A 116 -7.61 -0.27 -19.67
C ALA A 116 -6.80 -0.76 -20.89
N SER A 117 -6.19 -1.93 -20.85
CA SER A 117 -5.27 -2.37 -21.90
C SER A 117 -5.94 -2.91 -23.16
N HIS A 118 -7.23 -3.24 -23.08
CA HIS A 118 -7.99 -3.95 -24.12
C HIS A 118 -7.38 -5.32 -24.51
N LEU A 119 -6.50 -5.86 -23.68
CA LEU A 119 -5.98 -7.22 -23.80
C LEU A 119 -6.92 -8.19 -23.13
N ASN A 120 -6.83 -9.48 -23.51
CA ASN A 120 -7.55 -10.54 -22.82
C ASN A 120 -7.22 -10.49 -21.32
N PRO A 121 -8.24 -10.49 -20.44
CA PRO A 121 -8.02 -10.51 -19.00
C PRO A 121 -7.17 -11.70 -18.59
N GLY A 122 -6.29 -11.53 -17.62
CA GLY A 122 -5.49 -12.62 -17.07
C GLY A 122 -4.00 -12.35 -17.00
N PHE A 123 -3.26 -13.39 -16.68
CA PHE A 123 -1.81 -13.39 -16.50
C PHE A 123 -1.13 -13.89 -17.78
N HIS A 124 -0.19 -13.13 -18.31
CA HIS A 124 0.50 -13.39 -19.57
C HIS A 124 1.98 -13.80 -19.39
N GLY A 125 2.41 -14.02 -18.14
CA GLY A 125 3.81 -14.31 -17.83
C GLY A 125 4.71 -13.06 -17.85
N PRO A 126 6.02 -13.24 -17.72
CA PRO A 126 6.98 -12.13 -17.59
C PRO A 126 6.88 -11.14 -18.75
N SER A 127 6.81 -9.85 -18.42
CA SER A 127 6.64 -8.79 -19.42
C SER A 127 7.16 -7.45 -18.92
N LEU A 128 7.79 -6.67 -19.80
CA LEU A 128 8.19 -5.28 -19.55
C LEU A 128 7.15 -4.28 -20.05
N SER A 129 6.06 -4.75 -20.69
CA SER A 129 5.00 -3.89 -21.21
C SER A 129 4.16 -3.30 -20.08
N ALA A 130 4.05 -1.97 -20.01
CA ALA A 130 3.22 -1.27 -19.02
C ALA A 130 1.74 -1.68 -19.07
N LYS A 131 1.23 -2.14 -20.23
CA LYS A 131 -0.14 -2.67 -20.39
C LYS A 131 -0.38 -3.97 -19.60
N LYS A 132 0.69 -4.70 -19.27
CA LYS A 132 0.66 -5.97 -18.52
C LYS A 132 1.16 -5.82 -17.08
N HIS A 133 1.31 -4.62 -16.57
CA HIS A 133 1.79 -4.35 -15.20
C HIS A 133 0.63 -4.03 -14.26
N SER A 134 -0.39 -4.91 -14.19
CA SER A 134 -1.52 -4.72 -13.30
C SER A 134 -1.28 -5.29 -11.89
N PHE A 135 -0.76 -6.51 -11.74
CA PHE A 135 -0.73 -7.21 -10.46
C PHE A 135 0.68 -7.32 -9.87
N PRO A 136 0.85 -6.89 -8.62
CA PRO A 136 -0.01 -6.04 -7.81
C PRO A 136 0.17 -4.54 -8.11
N SER A 137 -0.64 -3.67 -7.46
CA SER A 137 -0.58 -2.22 -7.64
C SER A 137 0.61 -1.60 -6.91
N ALA A 138 1.62 -1.13 -7.64
CA ALA A 138 2.80 -0.52 -7.03
C ALA A 138 2.50 0.79 -6.28
N HIS A 139 1.59 1.65 -6.78
CA HIS A 139 1.18 2.87 -6.09
C HIS A 139 0.51 2.56 -4.74
N THR A 140 -0.41 1.59 -4.72
CA THR A 140 -1.05 1.14 -3.48
C THR A 140 -0.02 0.55 -2.52
N ALA A 141 0.91 -0.28 -3.01
CA ALA A 141 1.95 -0.90 -2.20
C ALA A 141 2.86 0.14 -1.53
N THR A 142 3.30 1.18 -2.26
CA THR A 142 4.17 2.23 -1.70
C THR A 142 3.41 3.12 -0.72
N ALA A 143 2.18 3.52 -1.02
CA ALA A 143 1.38 4.37 -0.14
C ALA A 143 1.06 3.67 1.20
N PHE A 144 0.60 2.43 1.17
CA PHE A 144 0.35 1.64 2.39
C PHE A 144 1.65 1.20 3.07
N GLY A 145 2.71 0.97 2.30
CA GLY A 145 4.04 0.67 2.82
C GLY A 145 4.61 1.77 3.71
N ALA A 146 4.35 3.05 3.37
CA ALA A 146 4.69 4.19 4.21
C ALA A 146 3.75 4.34 5.42
N SER A 147 2.43 4.20 5.20
CA SER A 147 1.41 4.58 6.18
C SER A 147 1.22 3.56 7.29
N ILE A 148 1.26 2.25 6.99
CA ILE A 148 1.00 1.20 7.97
C ILE A 148 2.01 1.22 9.13
N PRO A 149 3.34 1.30 8.90
CA PRO A 149 4.30 1.38 10.00
C PRO A 149 4.04 2.57 10.92
N VAL A 150 3.66 3.72 10.35
CA VAL A 150 3.34 4.93 11.11
C VAL A 150 2.05 4.73 11.90
N ALA A 151 1.00 4.17 11.31
CA ALA A 151 -0.27 3.92 11.98
C ALA A 151 -0.13 2.97 13.17
N VAL A 152 0.69 1.94 13.04
CA VAL A 152 0.98 1.00 14.13
C VAL A 152 1.82 1.64 15.24
N ALA A 153 2.81 2.47 14.88
CA ALA A 153 3.69 3.12 15.84
C ALA A 153 3.05 4.33 16.53
N PHE A 154 2.31 5.14 15.77
CA PHE A 154 1.68 6.38 16.21
C PHE A 154 0.35 6.62 15.47
N PRO A 155 -0.76 6.02 15.93
CA PRO A 155 -2.06 6.09 15.29
C PRO A 155 -2.55 7.51 14.92
N PRO A 156 -2.37 8.55 15.78
CA PRO A 156 -2.87 9.88 15.45
C PRO A 156 -2.30 10.45 14.14
N ALA A 157 -1.04 10.14 13.80
CA ALA A 157 -0.46 10.55 12.52
C ALA A 157 -0.76 9.53 11.40
N GLY A 158 -0.78 8.25 11.74
CA GLY A 158 -0.92 7.20 10.75
C GLY A 158 -2.34 7.04 10.20
N MET A 159 -3.39 7.31 10.99
CA MET A 159 -4.77 7.19 10.51
C MET A 159 -5.10 8.12 9.35
N PRO A 160 -4.79 9.44 9.40
CA PRO A 160 -4.93 10.31 8.23
C PRO A 160 -4.13 9.82 7.01
N MET A 161 -2.92 9.29 7.23
CA MET A 161 -2.10 8.74 6.15
C MET A 161 -2.74 7.51 5.51
N LEU A 162 -3.34 6.61 6.31
CA LEU A 162 -4.08 5.46 5.79
C LEU A 162 -5.30 5.89 4.97
N LEU A 163 -6.00 6.95 5.39
CA LEU A 163 -7.12 7.51 4.64
C LEU A 163 -6.67 7.99 3.25
N VAL A 164 -5.57 8.74 3.18
CA VAL A 164 -5.00 9.16 1.88
C VAL A 164 -4.54 7.96 1.06
N SER A 165 -3.88 6.97 1.68
CA SER A 165 -3.49 5.73 0.99
C SER A 165 -4.69 4.97 0.41
N SER A 166 -5.83 4.96 1.12
CA SER A 166 -7.08 4.38 0.63
C SER A 166 -7.63 5.17 -0.56
N GLY A 167 -7.55 6.50 -0.54
CA GLY A 167 -7.86 7.35 -1.68
C GLY A 167 -6.97 7.07 -2.89
N VAL A 168 -5.66 6.87 -2.68
CA VAL A 168 -4.73 6.45 -3.75
C VAL A 168 -5.17 5.09 -4.32
N ALA A 169 -5.45 4.11 -3.47
CA ALA A 169 -5.89 2.78 -3.89
C ALA A 169 -7.18 2.85 -4.74
N TRP A 170 -8.20 3.58 -4.25
CA TRP A 170 -9.44 3.84 -4.98
C TRP A 170 -9.17 4.51 -6.34
N SER A 171 -8.30 5.51 -6.39
CA SER A 171 -7.98 6.24 -7.61
C SER A 171 -7.40 5.33 -8.71
N ARG A 172 -6.67 4.27 -8.32
CA ARG A 172 -6.10 3.31 -9.29
C ARG A 172 -7.16 2.46 -9.96
N MET A 173 -8.22 2.10 -9.23
CA MET A 173 -9.39 1.40 -9.76
C MET A 173 -10.25 2.33 -10.60
N GLN A 174 -10.56 3.53 -10.08
CA GLN A 174 -11.35 4.55 -10.79
C GLN A 174 -10.72 4.96 -12.13
N ASN A 175 -9.39 5.04 -12.21
CA ASN A 175 -8.66 5.34 -13.44
C ASN A 175 -8.44 4.10 -14.35
N ASN A 176 -9.11 2.98 -14.07
CA ASN A 176 -9.03 1.75 -14.87
C ASN A 176 -7.60 1.19 -15.04
N CYS A 177 -6.73 1.45 -14.06
CA CYS A 177 -5.33 1.03 -14.06
C CYS A 177 -5.11 -0.34 -13.43
N HIS A 178 -5.94 -0.70 -12.44
CA HIS A 178 -5.81 -1.89 -11.62
C HIS A 178 -7.17 -2.50 -11.29
N HIS A 179 -7.18 -3.83 -11.14
CA HIS A 179 -8.32 -4.56 -10.62
C HIS A 179 -8.40 -4.46 -9.09
N PRO A 180 -9.57 -4.68 -8.45
CA PRO A 180 -9.71 -4.73 -7.00
C PRO A 180 -8.75 -5.72 -6.32
N SER A 181 -8.56 -6.90 -6.88
CA SER A 181 -7.61 -7.90 -6.34
C SER A 181 -6.16 -7.44 -6.37
N ASP A 182 -5.72 -6.63 -7.37
CA ASP A 182 -4.38 -6.03 -7.44
C ASP A 182 -4.14 -5.10 -6.26
N VAL A 183 -5.16 -4.31 -5.92
CA VAL A 183 -5.15 -3.34 -4.82
C VAL A 183 -5.12 -4.06 -3.47
N VAL A 184 -6.01 -5.02 -3.25
CA VAL A 184 -6.07 -5.80 -2.00
C VAL A 184 -4.77 -6.56 -1.77
N THR A 185 -4.19 -7.17 -2.80
CA THR A 185 -2.87 -7.82 -2.71
C THR A 185 -1.80 -6.86 -2.23
N SER A 186 -1.79 -5.62 -2.76
CA SER A 186 -0.82 -4.61 -2.35
C SER A 186 -0.98 -4.20 -0.89
N ILE A 187 -2.22 -4.08 -0.40
CA ILE A 187 -2.51 -3.79 1.01
C ILE A 187 -2.04 -4.93 1.91
N LEU A 188 -2.29 -6.18 1.53
CA LEU A 188 -1.84 -7.36 2.29
C LEU A 188 -0.32 -7.45 2.35
N LEU A 189 0.38 -7.22 1.22
CA LEU A 189 1.85 -7.15 1.19
C LEU A 189 2.38 -6.04 2.10
N SER A 190 1.76 -4.85 2.04
CA SER A 190 2.16 -3.72 2.88
C SER A 190 1.89 -3.99 4.36
N THR A 191 0.84 -4.72 4.69
CA THR A 191 0.52 -5.13 6.06
C THR A 191 1.55 -6.13 6.59
N LEU A 192 1.96 -7.09 5.75
CA LEU A 192 2.94 -8.12 6.12
C LEU A 192 4.29 -7.50 6.55
N PHE A 193 4.76 -6.46 5.86
CA PHE A 193 6.01 -5.76 6.20
C PHE A 193 5.79 -4.60 7.17
N GLY A 194 4.72 -3.84 7.00
CA GLY A 194 4.48 -2.59 7.72
C GLY A 194 4.14 -2.81 9.19
N VAL A 195 3.34 -3.83 9.52
CA VAL A 195 2.97 -4.11 10.92
C VAL A 195 4.19 -4.46 11.77
N PRO A 196 5.07 -5.41 11.39
CA PRO A 196 6.30 -5.68 12.14
C PRO A 196 7.17 -4.44 12.34
N LEU A 197 7.39 -3.65 11.28
CA LEU A 197 8.19 -2.42 11.36
C LEU A 197 7.59 -1.41 12.35
N GLY A 198 6.29 -1.18 12.30
CA GLY A 198 5.59 -0.29 13.23
C GLY A 198 5.64 -0.78 14.67
N LEU A 199 5.48 -2.09 14.91
CA LEU A 199 5.61 -2.69 16.24
C LEU A 199 7.02 -2.54 16.82
N MET A 200 8.07 -2.66 16.00
CA MET A 200 9.46 -2.41 16.44
C MET A 200 9.63 -0.97 16.92
N VAL A 201 9.12 0.01 16.17
CA VAL A 201 9.17 1.43 16.56
C VAL A 201 8.39 1.67 17.86
N ARG A 202 7.17 1.15 17.98
CA ARG A 202 6.30 1.31 19.16
C ARG A 202 6.96 0.76 20.43
N ARG A 203 7.54 -0.44 20.37
CA ARG A 203 8.21 -1.08 21.53
C ARG A 203 9.44 -0.30 21.98
N SER A 204 10.20 0.28 21.06
CA SER A 204 11.37 1.10 21.41
C SER A 204 11.01 2.36 22.20
N ARG A 205 9.79 2.89 22.05
CA ARG A 205 9.26 4.02 22.83
C ARG A 205 8.94 3.62 24.28
N SER A 206 8.39 2.41 24.46
CA SER A 206 8.01 1.91 25.79
C SER A 206 9.23 1.56 26.66
N GLY A 207 10.32 1.07 26.05
CA GLY A 207 11.55 0.72 26.77
C GLY A 207 12.31 1.94 27.33
N SER A 208 12.19 3.12 26.67
CA SER A 208 12.86 4.35 27.14
C SER A 208 12.13 5.07 28.29
N ARG A 209 10.95 4.59 28.70
CA ARG A 209 10.13 5.16 29.78
C ARG A 209 10.19 4.37 31.09
N ARG A 210 10.96 3.29 31.17
CA ARG A 210 11.17 2.62 32.44
C ARG A 210 12.21 3.41 33.22
N PRO A 211 11.86 4.00 34.41
CA PRO A 211 12.87 4.56 35.30
C PRO A 211 13.77 3.41 35.79
N ALA A 212 15.03 3.75 36.00
CA ALA A 212 16.00 2.86 36.63
C ALA A 212 15.64 2.58 38.08
#